data_4cd8a3fd44b2a765feed8cb748be82a4
#
_entry.id   4cd8a3fd44b2a765feed8cb748be82a4
#
_cell.length_a   1.000
_cell.length_b   1.000
_cell.length_c   1.000
_cell.angle_alpha   90.00
_cell.angle_beta   90.00
_cell.angle_gamma   90.00
#
_symmetry.space_group_name_H-M   'P 1'
#
loop_
_entity.id
_entity.type
_entity.pdbx_description
1 polymer ?
#
loop_
_entity_poly.entity_id
_entity_poly.type
_entity_poly.pdbx_seq_one_letter_code
_entity_poly.pdbx_strand_id
1 'polypeptide(L)'
;MNPRRWRLTKTIDVEIYGQRYSINGEADESYVKQLAEMVDKQMKQVAAGMRSATPAKLAVLAAFNLAHELMESERRFRQDEAAADRRVASLMESIDQQMPSILSR
;
A
#
# COMPACT_ATOMS: atom_id res chain seq x y z
N MET A 1 -6.78 -26.20 3.51
CA MET A 1 -5.62 -25.76 4.19
C MET A 1 -4.41 -25.68 3.27
N ASN A 2 -3.60 -24.72 3.48
CA ASN A 2 -2.45 -24.49 2.63
C ASN A 2 -1.17 -24.93 3.34
N PRO A 3 -0.68 -26.12 3.07
CA PRO A 3 0.45 -26.63 3.83
C PRO A 3 1.73 -25.85 3.64
N ARG A 4 1.88 -25.13 2.54
CA ARG A 4 3.14 -24.45 2.34
C ARG A 4 3.34 -23.32 3.33
N ARG A 5 2.27 -22.76 3.88
CA ARG A 5 2.44 -21.73 4.88
C ARG A 5 3.13 -22.25 6.12
N TRP A 6 2.85 -23.49 6.45
CA TRP A 6 3.44 -24.07 7.65
C TRP A 6 4.91 -24.32 7.48
N ARG A 7 5.26 -24.85 6.34
CA ARG A 7 6.63 -25.24 6.13
C ARG A 7 7.54 -24.04 5.94
N LEU A 8 7.03 -23.00 5.34
CA LEU A 8 7.86 -21.87 4.99
C LEU A 8 7.87 -20.79 6.04
N THR A 9 7.11 -20.99 7.09
CA THR A 9 7.01 -19.97 8.12
C THR A 9 8.33 -19.80 8.82
N LYS A 10 8.76 -18.58 8.89
CA LYS A 10 9.90 -18.18 9.67
C LYS A 10 9.43 -17.21 10.72
N THR A 11 10.14 -17.20 11.83
CA THR A 11 9.88 -16.22 12.87
C THR A 11 10.82 -15.05 12.67
N ILE A 12 10.25 -13.90 12.45
CA ILE A 12 11.01 -12.68 12.22
C ILE A 12 10.69 -11.71 13.35
N ASP A 13 11.73 -11.31 14.05
CA ASP A 13 11.56 -10.38 15.17
C ASP A 13 11.62 -8.96 14.67
N VAL A 14 10.63 -8.18 15.05
CA VAL A 14 10.58 -6.76 14.68
C VAL A 14 10.28 -5.96 15.92
N GLU A 15 10.64 -4.70 15.87
CA GLU A 15 10.35 -3.78 16.96
C GLU A 15 9.46 -2.67 16.42
N ILE A 16 8.31 -2.48 17.09
CA ILE A 16 7.37 -1.45 16.69
C ILE A 16 7.01 -0.67 17.94
N TYR A 17 7.29 0.60 17.90
CA TYR A 17 7.00 1.53 18.98
C TYR A 17 7.54 1.01 20.33
N GLY A 18 8.78 0.55 20.29
CA GLY A 18 9.45 0.07 21.49
C GLY A 18 9.09 -1.32 21.94
N GLN A 19 8.19 -2.00 21.26
CA GLN A 19 7.76 -3.34 21.61
C GLN A 19 8.28 -4.33 20.60
N ARG A 20 8.65 -5.51 21.08
CA ARG A 20 9.18 -6.57 20.24
C ARG A 20 8.08 -7.54 19.88
N TYR A 21 8.04 -7.91 18.63
CA TYR A 21 7.05 -8.86 18.13
C TYR A 21 7.74 -9.90 17.28
N SER A 22 7.28 -11.13 17.41
CA SER A 22 7.73 -12.22 16.56
C SER A 22 6.65 -12.51 15.55
N ILE A 23 6.97 -12.30 14.30
CA ILE A 23 5.99 -12.43 13.24
C ILE A 23 6.34 -13.66 12.41
N ASN A 24 5.35 -14.53 12.25
CA ASN A 24 5.49 -15.69 11.39
C ASN A 24 5.01 -15.30 10.00
N GLY A 25 5.83 -15.57 9.01
CA GLY A 25 5.41 -15.24 7.68
C GLY A 25 6.25 -15.93 6.64
N GLU A 26 5.71 -15.96 5.44
CA GLU A 26 6.40 -16.53 4.30
C GLU A 26 7.18 -15.48 3.54
N ALA A 27 6.97 -14.21 3.88
CA ALA A 27 7.59 -13.15 3.15
C ALA A 27 9.06 -13.03 3.49
N ASP A 28 9.77 -12.35 2.64
CA ASP A 28 11.16 -12.06 2.85
C ASP A 28 11.36 -11.27 4.13
N GLU A 29 12.42 -11.59 4.85
CA GLU A 29 12.68 -10.95 6.14
C GLU A 29 12.84 -9.44 5.99
N SER A 30 13.54 -9.01 4.97
CA SER A 30 13.75 -7.58 4.79
C SER A 30 12.44 -6.87 4.46
N TYR A 31 11.56 -7.52 3.75
CA TYR A 31 10.25 -6.95 3.46
C TYR A 31 9.42 -6.80 4.73
N VAL A 32 9.44 -7.83 5.57
CA VAL A 32 8.69 -7.77 6.84
C VAL A 32 9.24 -6.65 7.72
N LYS A 33 10.55 -6.49 7.73
CA LYS A 33 11.14 -5.42 8.52
C LYS A 33 10.77 -4.05 7.97
N GLN A 34 10.65 -3.91 6.66
CA GLN A 34 10.17 -2.66 6.08
C GLN A 34 8.75 -2.36 6.51
N LEU A 35 7.89 -3.38 6.53
CA LEU A 35 6.53 -3.18 6.98
C LEU A 35 6.49 -2.72 8.42
N ALA A 36 7.33 -3.35 9.27
CA ALA A 36 7.38 -2.97 10.66
C ALA A 36 7.85 -1.53 10.83
N GLU A 37 8.80 -1.10 10.02
CA GLU A 37 9.24 0.29 10.06
C GLU A 37 8.15 1.25 9.68
N MET A 38 7.34 0.88 8.71
CA MET A 38 6.23 1.74 8.32
C MET A 38 5.23 1.93 9.45
N VAL A 39 4.92 0.84 10.13
CA VAL A 39 3.99 0.93 11.26
C VAL A 39 4.60 1.74 12.38
N ASP A 40 5.87 1.47 12.70
CA ASP A 40 6.56 2.19 13.76
C ASP A 40 6.54 3.70 13.48
N LYS A 41 6.84 4.07 12.25
CA LYS A 41 6.88 5.47 11.88
C LYS A 41 5.50 6.10 12.01
N GLN A 42 4.46 5.39 11.58
CA GLN A 42 3.11 5.92 11.69
C GLN A 42 2.71 6.13 13.14
N MET A 43 3.05 5.18 14.00
CA MET A 43 2.70 5.34 15.41
C MET A 43 3.42 6.52 16.02
N LYS A 44 4.68 6.73 15.65
CA LYS A 44 5.43 7.88 16.17
C LYS A 44 4.87 9.19 15.66
N GLN A 45 4.43 9.22 14.42
CA GLN A 45 3.82 10.43 13.87
C GLN A 45 2.52 10.76 14.57
N VAL A 46 1.69 9.74 14.82
CA VAL A 46 0.43 9.98 15.54
C VAL A 46 0.72 10.43 16.95
N ALA A 47 1.72 9.80 17.58
CA ALA A 47 2.05 10.14 18.96
C ALA A 47 2.52 11.58 19.09
N ALA A 48 3.17 12.13 18.08
CA ALA A 48 3.66 13.49 18.13
C ALA A 48 2.52 14.49 18.30
N GLY A 49 1.32 14.14 17.83
CA GLY A 49 0.18 15.03 17.97
C GLY A 49 -0.74 14.70 19.12
N MET A 50 -0.44 13.67 19.92
CA MET A 50 -1.32 13.24 20.98
C MET A 50 -0.50 12.91 22.22
N ARG A 51 -0.73 13.68 23.27
CA ARG A 51 0.12 13.58 24.43
C ARG A 51 -0.10 12.37 25.29
N SER A 52 -1.33 11.98 25.49
CA SER A 52 -1.66 10.99 26.51
C SER A 52 -2.25 9.73 25.94
N ALA A 53 -1.98 9.42 24.71
CA ALA A 53 -2.57 8.25 24.09
C ALA A 53 -1.81 7.00 24.52
N THR A 54 -2.56 5.93 24.77
CA THR A 54 -1.96 4.64 25.05
C THR A 54 -1.38 4.06 23.77
N PRO A 55 -0.41 3.16 23.87
CA PRO A 55 0.10 2.52 22.65
C PRO A 55 -0.99 1.81 21.85
N ALA A 56 -1.98 1.23 22.52
CA ALA A 56 -3.07 0.58 21.81
C ALA A 56 -3.86 1.59 20.97
N LYS A 57 -4.12 2.76 21.52
CA LYS A 57 -4.84 3.78 20.77
C LYS A 57 -4.00 4.30 19.62
N LEU A 58 -2.72 4.47 19.86
CA LEU A 58 -1.82 4.90 18.79
C LEU A 58 -1.80 3.89 17.65
N ALA A 59 -1.82 2.61 17.99
CA ALA A 59 -1.82 1.58 16.96
C ALA A 59 -3.09 1.64 16.11
N VAL A 60 -4.23 1.85 16.76
CA VAL A 60 -5.48 1.95 16.01
C VAL A 60 -5.47 3.16 15.09
N LEU A 61 -5.00 4.29 15.59
CA LEU A 61 -4.96 5.49 14.78
C LEU A 61 -3.94 5.36 13.65
N ALA A 62 -2.81 4.71 13.91
CA ALA A 62 -1.84 4.45 12.87
C ALA A 62 -2.44 3.55 11.79
N ALA A 63 -3.23 2.55 12.21
CA ALA A 63 -3.88 1.68 11.25
C ALA A 63 -4.86 2.45 10.37
N PHE A 64 -5.61 3.37 10.96
CA PHE A 64 -6.51 4.23 10.18
C PHE A 64 -5.73 5.05 9.17
N ASN A 65 -4.61 5.62 9.58
CA ASN A 65 -3.80 6.41 8.66
C ASN A 65 -3.27 5.57 7.52
N LEU A 66 -2.78 4.38 7.83
CA LEU A 66 -2.25 3.51 6.78
C LEU A 66 -3.36 3.07 5.84
N ALA A 67 -4.52 2.75 6.38
CA ALA A 67 -5.65 2.38 5.54
C ALA A 67 -6.07 3.53 4.65
N HIS A 68 -6.06 4.75 5.20
CA HIS A 68 -6.38 5.92 4.42
C HIS A 68 -5.38 6.11 3.27
N GLU A 69 -4.11 5.97 3.57
CA GLU A 69 -3.09 6.12 2.54
C GLU A 69 -3.23 5.05 1.46
N LEU A 70 -3.57 3.84 1.88
CA LEU A 70 -3.78 2.77 0.92
C LEU A 70 -4.95 3.12 -0.02
N MET A 71 -6.05 3.57 0.54
CA MET A 71 -7.20 3.92 -0.27
C MET A 71 -6.92 5.10 -1.19
N GLU A 72 -6.16 6.07 -0.70
CA GLU A 72 -5.76 7.20 -1.54
C GLU A 72 -4.88 6.73 -2.68
N SER A 73 -3.96 5.85 -2.40
CA SER A 73 -3.07 5.33 -3.41
C SER A 73 -3.86 4.56 -4.48
N GLU A 74 -4.80 3.73 -4.04
CA GLU A 74 -5.62 2.98 -4.97
C GLU A 74 -6.48 3.90 -5.82
N ARG A 75 -7.02 4.96 -5.21
CA ARG A 75 -7.83 5.90 -5.95
C ARG A 75 -7.00 6.64 -6.99
N ARG A 76 -5.80 7.05 -6.63
CA ARG A 76 -4.91 7.72 -7.58
C ARG A 76 -4.54 6.80 -8.71
N PHE A 77 -4.28 5.54 -8.40
CA PHE A 77 -3.95 4.58 -9.42
C PHE A 77 -5.10 4.42 -10.42
N ARG A 78 -6.32 4.31 -9.91
CA ARG A 78 -7.48 4.19 -10.80
C ARG A 78 -7.68 5.45 -11.63
N GLN A 79 -7.46 6.61 -11.04
CA GLN A 79 -7.58 7.86 -11.77
C GLN A 79 -6.52 7.97 -12.86
N ASP A 80 -5.30 7.56 -12.53
CA ASP A 80 -4.24 7.58 -13.52
C ASP A 80 -4.52 6.62 -14.65
N GLU A 81 -5.04 5.45 -14.33
CA GLU A 81 -5.42 4.49 -15.35
C GLU A 81 -6.50 5.04 -16.26
N ALA A 82 -7.52 5.62 -15.66
CA ALA A 82 -8.62 6.19 -16.44
C ALA A 82 -8.13 7.34 -17.30
N ALA A 83 -7.22 8.16 -16.76
CA ALA A 83 -6.65 9.25 -17.54
C ALA A 83 -5.82 8.73 -18.68
N ALA A 84 -5.06 7.68 -18.46
CA ALA A 84 -4.27 7.08 -19.52
C ALA A 84 -5.17 6.50 -20.60
N ASP A 85 -6.24 5.83 -20.19
CA ASP A 85 -7.18 5.27 -21.14
C ASP A 85 -7.84 6.36 -21.96
N ARG A 86 -8.20 7.47 -21.32
CA ARG A 86 -8.79 8.60 -22.05
C ARG A 86 -7.82 9.21 -23.02
N ARG A 87 -6.54 9.30 -22.64
CA ARG A 87 -5.55 9.86 -23.55
C ARG A 87 -5.33 8.96 -24.76
N VAL A 88 -5.30 7.64 -24.50
CA VAL A 88 -5.15 6.71 -25.62
C VAL A 88 -6.35 6.80 -26.55
N ALA A 89 -7.57 6.85 -26.01
CA ALA A 89 -8.75 6.97 -26.83
C ALA A 89 -8.73 8.25 -27.64
N SER A 90 -8.28 9.34 -27.03
CA SER A 90 -8.20 10.60 -27.71
C SER A 90 -7.18 10.56 -28.86
N LEU A 91 -6.05 9.92 -28.63
CA LEU A 91 -5.06 9.76 -29.67
C LEU A 91 -5.57 8.90 -30.83
N MET A 92 -6.24 7.83 -30.49
CA MET A 92 -6.82 6.98 -31.52
C MET A 92 -7.83 7.74 -32.35
N GLU A 93 -8.67 8.51 -31.69
CA GLU A 93 -9.65 9.32 -32.39
C GLU A 93 -8.99 10.33 -33.31
N SER A 94 -7.93 10.97 -32.82
CA SER A 94 -7.23 11.97 -33.60
C SER A 94 -6.60 11.34 -34.84
N ILE A 95 -5.99 10.16 -34.68
CA ILE A 95 -5.40 9.47 -35.81
C ILE A 95 -6.48 9.07 -36.82
N ASP A 96 -7.60 8.60 -36.32
CA ASP A 96 -8.70 8.21 -37.16
C ASP A 96 -9.19 9.39 -38.01
N GLN A 97 -9.25 10.56 -37.41
CA GLN A 97 -9.66 11.76 -38.13
C GLN A 97 -8.66 12.16 -39.19
N GLN A 98 -7.39 11.97 -38.91
CA GLN A 98 -6.35 12.36 -39.86
C GLN A 98 -6.20 11.35 -40.98
N MET A 99 -6.50 10.10 -40.71
CA MET A 99 -6.33 9.05 -41.74
C MET A 99 -7.55 8.18 -41.78
N PRO A 100 -8.71 8.74 -42.10
CA PRO A 100 -9.93 7.97 -42.06
C PRO A 100 -9.98 6.81 -43.04
N SER A 101 -9.31 6.94 -44.17
CA SER A 101 -9.33 5.86 -45.16
C SER A 101 -8.58 4.64 -44.65
N ILE A 102 -7.73 4.81 -43.66
CA ILE A 102 -6.94 3.69 -43.16
C ILE A 102 -7.55 3.14 -41.86
N LEU A 103 -7.99 4.01 -41.00
CA LEU A 103 -8.36 3.60 -39.66
C LEU A 103 -9.85 3.51 -39.42
N SER A 104 -10.59 4.29 -40.10
CA SER A 104 -12.02 4.27 -39.86
C SER A 104 -12.59 3.02 -40.47
N ARG A 105 -13.50 2.49 -39.91
CA ARG A 105 -14.15 1.32 -40.34
C ARG A 105 -13.86 0.13 -39.59
#